data_3090a992cc23f539a3a439ddef145449
#
_entry.id   3090a992cc23f539a3a439ddef145449
#
_cell.length_a   1.000
_cell.length_b   1.000
_cell.length_c   1.000
_cell.angle_alpha   90.00
_cell.angle_beta   90.00
_cell.angle_gamma   90.00
#
_symmetry.space_group_name_H-M   'P 1'
#
loop_
_entity.id
_entity.type
_entity.pdbx_description
1 polymer ?
#
loop_
_entity_poly.entity_id
_entity_poly.type
_entity_poly.pdbx_seq_one_letter_code
_entity_poly.pdbx_strand_id
1 'polypeptide(L)' 'MVQLEVEVEEEVWKPVIRYDCAHDFAHRDRYNLKGDHDKEEIPLSYTESLDLADKDINDNWDIYQERFLRGDFP' A
#
# COMPACT_ATOMS: atom_id res chain seq x y z
N MET A 1 7.99 -0.09 8.13
CA MET A 1 6.86 0.25 7.26
C MET A 1 7.33 0.44 5.83
N VAL A 2 6.62 -0.14 4.87
CA VAL A 2 6.87 0.05 3.44
C VAL A 2 5.62 0.67 2.83
N GLN A 3 5.77 1.73 2.06
CA GLN A 3 4.64 2.48 1.53
C GLN A 3 4.90 2.93 0.10
N LEU A 4 3.89 2.76 -0.75
CA LEU A 4 3.85 3.34 -2.10
C LEU A 4 3.02 4.62 -2.04
N GLU A 5 3.58 5.71 -2.52
CA GLU A 5 2.90 7.00 -2.62
C GLU A 5 2.82 7.44 -4.08
N VAL A 6 1.84 8.28 -4.38
CA VAL A 6 1.71 8.91 -5.69
C VAL A 6 1.49 10.41 -5.53
N GLU A 7 2.13 11.18 -6.39
CA GLU A 7 1.91 12.62 -6.46
C GLU A 7 0.62 12.88 -7.24
N VAL A 8 -0.38 13.45 -6.57
CA VAL A 8 -1.70 13.72 -7.18
C VAL A 8 -1.82 15.16 -7.67
N GLU A 9 -1.06 16.06 -7.07
CA GLU A 9 -0.91 17.45 -7.47
C GLU A 9 0.54 17.84 -7.18
N GLU A 10 1.00 18.95 -7.69
CA GLU A 10 2.36 19.41 -7.43
C GLU A 10 2.66 19.45 -5.93
N GLU A 11 3.65 18.68 -5.51
CA GLU A 11 4.09 18.54 -4.11
C GLU A 11 3.06 17.93 -3.15
N VAL A 12 1.95 17.39 -3.65
CA VAL A 12 0.94 16.70 -2.82
C VAL A 12 1.00 15.21 -3.08
N TRP A 13 1.49 14.46 -2.09
CA TRP A 13 1.66 13.01 -2.15
C TRP A 13 0.61 12.32 -1.30
N LYS A 14 0.02 11.25 -1.81
CA LYS A 14 -0.94 10.44 -1.07
C LYS A 14 -0.50 8.98 -1.05
N PRO A 15 -0.76 8.26 0.07
CA PRO A 15 -0.46 6.84 0.13
C PRO A 15 -1.41 6.05 -0.75
N VAL A 16 -0.88 5.06 -1.44
CA VAL A 16 -1.62 4.13 -2.29
C VAL A 16 -1.78 2.80 -1.58
N ILE A 17 -0.68 2.27 -1.08
CA ILE A 17 -0.66 1.01 -0.33
C ILE A 17 0.43 1.10 0.73
N ARG A 18 0.14 0.56 1.92
CA ARG A 18 1.08 0.55 3.04
C ARG A 18 1.13 -0.83 3.64
N TYR A 19 2.35 -1.32 3.85
CA TYR A 19 2.61 -2.52 4.65
C TYR A 19 3.19 -2.08 5.98
N ASP A 20 2.55 -2.49 7.06
CA ASP A 20 2.99 -2.15 8.42
C ASP A 20 2.90 -3.39 9.31
N CYS A 21 3.61 -3.38 10.42
CA CYS A 21 3.59 -4.46 11.39
C CYS A 21 3.36 -3.87 12.78
N ALA A 22 2.30 -4.33 13.44
CA ALA A 22 1.97 -3.92 14.79
C ALA A 22 1.49 -5.13 15.58
N HIS A 23 1.95 -5.29 16.83
CA HIS A 23 1.52 -6.35 17.72
C HIS A 23 1.67 -7.77 17.13
N ASP A 24 2.83 -8.05 16.53
CA ASP A 24 3.18 -9.34 15.94
C ASP A 24 2.41 -9.71 14.66
N PHE A 25 1.55 -8.82 14.16
CA PHE A 25 0.81 -9.04 12.93
C PHE A 25 1.19 -8.02 11.86
N ALA A 26 1.33 -8.49 10.62
CA ALA A 26 1.50 -7.60 9.49
C ALA A 26 0.14 -7.14 8.98
N HIS A 27 0.08 -5.90 8.53
CA HIS A 27 -1.13 -5.30 7.97
C HIS A 27 -0.81 -4.69 6.61
N ARG A 28 -1.75 -4.82 5.69
CA ARG A 28 -1.70 -4.11 4.41
C ARG A 28 -2.88 -3.17 4.35
N ASP A 29 -2.58 -1.87 4.26
CA ASP A 29 -3.59 -0.83 4.10
C ASP A 29 -3.63 -0.39 2.66
N ARG A 30 -4.82 -0.35 2.06
CA ARG A 30 -5.04 0.12 0.70
C ARG A 30 -5.90 1.36 0.74
N TYR A 31 -5.57 2.32 -0.11
CA TYR A 31 -6.27 3.60 -0.18
C TYR A 31 -6.73 3.85 -1.60
N ASN A 32 -7.74 4.70 -1.77
CA ASN A 32 -8.13 5.19 -3.08
C ASN A 32 -8.12 6.71 -3.10
N LEU A 33 -8.30 7.30 -4.27
CA LEU A 33 -8.26 8.75 -4.44
C LEU A 33 -9.38 9.46 -3.67
N LYS A 34 -10.48 8.77 -3.41
CA LYS A 34 -11.62 9.31 -2.66
C LYS A 34 -11.38 9.39 -1.16
N GLY A 35 -10.28 8.80 -0.67
CA GLY A 35 -9.96 8.76 0.74
C GLY A 35 -10.50 7.53 1.48
N ASP A 36 -11.08 6.58 0.77
CA ASP A 36 -11.51 5.32 1.36
C ASP A 36 -10.30 4.47 1.72
N HIS A 37 -10.43 3.67 2.75
CA HIS A 37 -9.35 2.89 3.32
C HIS A 37 -9.82 1.47 3.61
N ASP A 38 -9.04 0.49 3.17
CA ASP A 38 -9.27 -0.93 3.43
C ASP A 38 -8.03 -1.51 4.11
N LYS A 39 -8.24 -2.28 5.17
CA LYS A 39 -7.17 -2.88 5.96
C LYS A 39 -7.27 -4.39 5.93
N GLU A 40 -6.16 -5.05 5.62
CA GLU A 40 -6.06 -6.50 5.56
C GLU A 40 -4.97 -6.97 6.52
N GLU A 41 -5.29 -7.97 7.35
CA GLU A 41 -4.32 -8.62 8.21
C GLU A 41 -3.61 -9.72 7.43
N ILE A 42 -2.28 -9.75 7.52
CA ILE A 42 -1.45 -10.72 6.80
C ILE A 42 -0.80 -11.64 7.82
N PRO A 43 -1.05 -12.96 7.79
CA PRO A 43 -0.49 -13.91 8.77
C PRO A 43 0.96 -14.27 8.47
N LEU A 44 1.84 -13.28 8.43
CA LEU A 44 3.27 -13.46 8.17
C LEU A 44 4.09 -12.79 9.26
N SER A 45 5.32 -13.28 9.45
CA SER A 45 6.28 -12.63 10.34
C SER A 45 6.69 -11.27 9.77
N TYR A 46 7.34 -10.45 10.62
CA TYR A 46 7.84 -9.15 10.21
C TYR A 46 8.76 -9.25 8.98
N THR A 47 9.73 -10.16 9.04
CA THR A 47 10.69 -10.35 7.94
C THR A 47 10.01 -10.80 6.65
N GLU A 48 9.10 -11.78 6.75
CA GLU A 48 8.35 -12.29 5.60
C GLU A 48 7.45 -11.22 5.00
N SER A 49 6.84 -10.38 5.83
CA SER A 49 5.98 -9.30 5.35
C SER A 49 6.77 -8.20 4.65
N LEU A 50 8.00 -7.91 5.08
CA LEU A 50 8.87 -6.96 4.40
C LEU A 50 9.27 -7.47 3.00
N ASP A 51 9.62 -8.75 2.90
CA ASP A 51 9.97 -9.37 1.61
C ASP A 51 8.78 -9.35 0.67
N LEU A 52 7.60 -9.69 1.16
CA LEU A 52 6.36 -9.63 0.39
C LEU A 52 6.06 -8.21 -0.08
N ALA A 53 6.17 -7.22 0.82
CA ALA A 53 5.91 -5.82 0.52
C ALA A 53 6.83 -5.31 -0.58
N ASP A 54 8.12 -5.60 -0.45
CA ASP A 54 9.13 -5.17 -1.42
C ASP A 54 8.83 -5.74 -2.81
N LYS A 55 8.59 -7.04 -2.88
CA LYS A 55 8.27 -7.71 -4.14
C LYS A 55 6.96 -7.22 -4.73
N ASP A 56 5.91 -7.12 -3.92
CA ASP A 56 4.58 -6.72 -4.36
C ASP A 56 4.60 -5.30 -4.94
N ILE A 57 5.22 -4.36 -4.24
CA ILE A 57 5.28 -2.97 -4.69
C ILE A 57 6.17 -2.86 -5.93
N ASN A 58 7.31 -3.51 -5.96
CA ASN A 58 8.21 -3.46 -7.12
C ASN A 58 7.58 -4.07 -8.38
N ASP A 59 6.79 -5.13 -8.23
CA ASP A 59 6.16 -5.81 -9.37
C ASP A 59 4.88 -5.12 -9.83
N ASN A 60 4.18 -4.39 -8.97
CA ASN A 60 2.82 -3.93 -9.22
C ASN A 60 2.58 -2.44 -9.02
N TRP A 61 3.61 -1.63 -8.74
CA TRP A 61 3.44 -0.20 -8.42
C TRP A 61 2.67 0.57 -9.49
N ASP A 62 2.88 0.24 -10.76
CA ASP A 62 2.24 0.90 -11.89
C ASP A 62 0.73 0.59 -11.94
N ILE A 63 0.37 -0.68 -11.71
CA ILE A 63 -1.02 -1.12 -11.66
C ILE A 63 -1.73 -0.50 -10.46
N TYR A 64 -1.08 -0.49 -9.31
CA TYR A 64 -1.65 0.09 -8.08
C TYR A 64 -1.86 1.59 -8.23
N GLN A 65 -0.91 2.29 -8.82
CA GLN A 65 -1.03 3.72 -9.07
C GLN A 65 -2.20 4.02 -10.02
N GLU A 66 -2.33 3.26 -11.09
CA GLU A 66 -3.42 3.42 -12.06
C GLU A 66 -4.78 3.23 -11.41
N ARG A 67 -4.94 2.15 -10.63
CA ARG A 67 -6.20 1.89 -9.93
C ARG A 67 -6.53 2.98 -8.92
N PHE A 68 -5.55 3.41 -8.16
CA PHE A 68 -5.72 4.50 -7.19
C PHE A 68 -6.23 5.77 -7.88
N LEU A 69 -5.61 6.17 -8.98
CA LEU A 69 -5.98 7.39 -9.69
C LEU A 69 -7.36 7.30 -10.34
N ARG A 70 -7.86 6.10 -10.62
CA ARG A 70 -9.24 5.90 -11.11
C ARG A 70 -10.28 5.91 -9.99
N GLY A 71 -9.85 5.97 -8.74
CA GLY A 71 -10.74 5.93 -7.58
C GLY A 71 -11.04 4.52 -7.08
N ASP A 72 -10.34 3.51 -7.59
CA ASP A 72 -10.46 2.11 -7.16
C ASP A 72 -9.39 1.77 -6.12
N PHE A 73 -9.58 0.69 -5.39
CA PHE A 73 -8.52 0.14 -4.55
C PHE A 73 -7.48 -0.56 -5.41
N PRO A 74 -6.19 -0.42 -5.06
CA PRO A 74 -5.12 -1.11 -5.76
C PRO A 74 -5.15 -2.62 -5.61
#